data_333df4490efe7c4afe435ea926538398
#
_entry.id   333df4490efe7c4afe435ea926538398
#
_cell.length_a   1.000
_cell.length_b   1.000
_cell.length_c   1.000
_cell.angle_alpha   90.00
_cell.angle_beta   90.00
_cell.angle_gamma   90.00
#
_symmetry.space_group_name_H-M   'P 1'
#
loop_
_entity.id
_entity.type
_entity.pdbx_description
1 polymer ?
#
loop_
_entity_poly.entity_id
_entity_poly.type
_entity_poly.pdbx_seq_one_letter_code
_entity_poly.pdbx_strand_id
1 'polypeptide(L)'
;HYFLLGEWDLTTLGTKSLFLDSSHPNPWNYLTRVPIILYGPGRVPAGVDNYDEVDISGLAPTYAQLLGLDEFETEAEPLPGALMPGSTKPRVILTVVIDGGGWNVLQEHPEAWPFIDSLRRRGTSYLNATIGSAPSITGALHATFGTGAYPVDHGIPGNQMRDAAGDNVDTWLQNADPRFLRRPTVSELWDEAHGNRPIVATVSYEGWHLGMIGHGAEREGGDRDVAVLWEALENTWWINEDYYELPAYLQTTDLATLERYEEALDNRDGIADGTWFGHTLDEIQDERVRPSTPAFVEFTGDAVVDVLRREGVGRDSLTDMVWIEMKMPDYAGHQFNMTSREVADVILETDEQIARFVRQLNRTAGRGNYIVAVSADHGQQPLPELVGGWRINNKELERDIEDRFGPVVEKITPVDIYLDRDRIEQDGIDPNEIARWLALYELEDNIPEGVPGAERVPEARRDDRLFAGAFTTDFLSSLTPDQIASFGSGDYPESDFTVERG
;
A
#
# COMPACT_ATOMS: atom_id res chain seq x y z
N HIS A 1 -9.80 -17.03 8.96
CA HIS A 1 -9.53 -15.71 8.42
C HIS A 1 -10.78 -14.86 8.61
N TYR A 2 -10.69 -13.79 9.39
CA TYR A 2 -11.81 -12.95 9.76
C TYR A 2 -11.43 -11.51 9.46
N PHE A 3 -12.37 -10.72 8.95
CA PHE A 3 -12.12 -9.38 8.48
C PHE A 3 -13.14 -8.41 9.08
N LEU A 4 -12.67 -7.31 9.62
CA LEU A 4 -13.53 -6.17 9.88
C LEU A 4 -13.78 -5.45 8.56
N LEU A 5 -15.03 -5.36 8.15
CA LEU A 5 -15.45 -4.51 7.05
C LEU A 5 -16.46 -3.51 7.59
N GLY A 6 -16.38 -2.28 7.12
CA GLY A 6 -17.35 -1.24 7.41
C GLY A 6 -18.81 -1.68 7.14
N GLU A 7 -19.80 -0.81 7.24
CA GLU A 7 -21.21 -1.13 7.16
C GLU A 7 -21.60 -2.17 6.10
N TRP A 8 -21.80 -3.42 6.54
CA TRP A 8 -22.17 -4.53 5.68
C TRP A 8 -23.64 -4.87 5.82
N ASP A 9 -24.34 -4.79 4.74
CA ASP A 9 -25.66 -5.39 4.62
C ASP A 9 -25.51 -6.74 3.92
N LEU A 10 -25.50 -7.82 4.71
CA LEU A 10 -25.42 -9.21 4.22
C LEU A 10 -26.59 -9.59 3.30
N THR A 11 -27.63 -8.75 3.19
CA THR A 11 -28.73 -8.96 2.24
C THR A 11 -28.32 -8.67 0.80
N THR A 12 -27.17 -8.04 0.58
CA THR A 12 -26.67 -7.64 -0.74
C THR A 12 -25.58 -8.56 -1.33
N LEU A 13 -25.33 -9.74 -0.74
CA LEU A 13 -24.52 -10.79 -1.38
C LEU A 13 -25.13 -11.19 -2.73
N GLY A 14 -24.61 -10.57 -3.81
CA GLY A 14 -25.10 -10.79 -5.17
C GLY A 14 -25.72 -9.57 -5.85
N THR A 15 -25.85 -8.44 -5.14
CA THR A 15 -26.28 -7.16 -5.72
C THR A 15 -25.23 -6.11 -5.40
N LYS A 16 -24.33 -5.80 -6.34
CA LYS A 16 -23.56 -4.56 -6.48
C LYS A 16 -23.25 -3.79 -5.18
N SER A 17 -22.59 -4.42 -4.22
CA SER A 17 -21.93 -3.70 -3.16
C SER A 17 -20.70 -3.02 -3.74
N LEU A 18 -20.76 -1.75 -3.95
CA LEU A 18 -19.75 -0.93 -4.57
C LEU A 18 -18.61 -0.58 -3.59
N PHE A 19 -18.08 -1.45 -2.82
CA PHE A 19 -16.80 -1.24 -2.12
C PHE A 19 -16.53 -2.33 -1.07
N LEU A 20 -15.31 -2.83 -1.09
CA LEU A 20 -14.71 -3.70 -0.09
C LEU A 20 -15.27 -5.11 -0.04
N ASP A 21 -15.16 -5.83 -1.16
CA ASP A 21 -15.38 -7.27 -1.13
C ASP A 21 -14.26 -8.00 -0.36
N SER A 22 -13.05 -7.43 -0.34
CA SER A 22 -11.92 -7.91 0.45
C SER A 22 -11.09 -6.76 1.03
N SER A 23 -10.19 -7.05 1.97
CA SER A 23 -9.32 -6.07 2.59
C SER A 23 -7.96 -6.70 2.90
N HIS A 24 -6.99 -5.95 3.45
CA HIS A 24 -5.62 -6.42 3.62
C HIS A 24 -4.94 -6.09 4.95
N PRO A 25 -5.55 -5.40 5.92
CA PRO A 25 -4.83 -4.81 7.05
C PRO A 25 -4.56 -5.78 8.20
N ASN A 26 -4.15 -6.99 7.93
CA ASN A 26 -3.78 -7.94 8.98
C ASN A 26 -2.36 -8.49 8.78
N PRO A 27 -1.71 -9.02 9.84
CA PRO A 27 -0.29 -9.34 9.84
C PRO A 27 0.05 -10.70 9.23
N TRP A 28 -0.87 -11.37 8.53
CA TRP A 28 -0.62 -12.70 7.99
C TRP A 28 0.37 -12.68 6.84
N ASN A 29 1.26 -13.64 6.78
CA ASN A 29 2.32 -13.74 5.77
C ASN A 29 1.86 -13.59 4.33
N TYR A 30 0.68 -14.08 3.99
CA TYR A 30 0.17 -13.92 2.63
C TYR A 30 -0.14 -12.45 2.28
N LEU A 31 -0.31 -11.58 3.27
CA LEU A 31 -0.45 -10.13 3.07
C LEU A 31 0.88 -9.39 3.21
N THR A 32 1.75 -9.85 4.12
CA THR A 32 2.99 -9.16 4.44
C THR A 32 4.15 -9.51 3.51
N ARG A 33 4.08 -10.62 2.78
CA ARG A 33 5.12 -11.00 1.82
C ARG A 33 4.96 -10.26 0.49
N VAL A 34 5.99 -9.48 0.15
CA VAL A 34 6.00 -8.61 -1.03
C VAL A 34 7.21 -8.90 -1.92
N PRO A 35 7.14 -8.62 -3.23
CA PRO A 35 8.31 -8.63 -4.07
C PRO A 35 9.23 -7.45 -3.75
N ILE A 36 10.55 -7.67 -3.74
CA ILE A 36 11.53 -6.60 -3.93
C ILE A 36 12.40 -7.04 -5.10
N ILE A 37 12.26 -6.37 -6.23
CA ILE A 37 12.96 -6.69 -7.49
C ILE A 37 13.79 -5.47 -7.89
N LEU A 38 15.09 -5.63 -7.96
CA LEU A 38 16.01 -4.58 -8.41
C LEU A 38 16.59 -4.94 -9.77
N TYR A 39 16.55 -4.00 -10.71
CA TYR A 39 17.15 -4.13 -12.02
C TYR A 39 17.98 -2.89 -12.36
N GLY A 40 19.28 -3.08 -12.65
CA GLY A 40 20.18 -1.98 -12.98
C GLY A 40 21.47 -2.51 -13.60
N PRO A 41 21.58 -2.62 -14.93
CA PRO A 41 22.74 -3.20 -15.58
C PRO A 41 24.06 -2.52 -15.15
N GLY A 42 25.02 -3.33 -14.68
CA GLY A 42 26.33 -2.86 -14.20
C GLY A 42 26.31 -2.25 -12.79
N ARG A 43 25.17 -2.27 -12.10
CA ARG A 43 25.01 -1.77 -10.71
C ARG A 43 24.37 -2.81 -9.80
N VAL A 44 23.37 -3.51 -10.30
CA VAL A 44 22.64 -4.57 -9.62
C VAL A 44 23.14 -5.91 -10.17
N PRO A 45 23.46 -6.91 -9.34
CA PRO A 45 23.77 -8.26 -9.80
C PRO A 45 22.63 -8.83 -10.64
N ALA A 46 22.96 -9.57 -11.69
CA ALA A 46 21.98 -10.11 -12.61
C ALA A 46 21.66 -11.57 -12.32
N GLY A 47 20.38 -11.94 -12.35
CA GLY A 47 19.92 -13.32 -12.20
C GLY A 47 20.12 -13.89 -10.79
N VAL A 48 19.97 -13.05 -9.76
CA VAL A 48 20.11 -13.44 -8.36
C VAL A 48 18.74 -13.55 -7.71
N ASP A 49 18.37 -14.73 -7.27
CA ASP A 49 17.27 -14.95 -6.34
C ASP A 49 17.86 -14.98 -4.91
N ASN A 50 17.59 -13.95 -4.13
CA ASN A 50 18.01 -13.82 -2.74
C ASN A 50 16.89 -14.31 -1.81
N TYR A 51 17.26 -15.10 -0.81
CA TYR A 51 16.34 -15.68 0.18
C TYR A 51 16.58 -15.14 1.60
N ASP A 52 17.43 -14.11 1.74
CA ASP A 52 17.60 -13.43 3.02
C ASP A 52 16.27 -12.83 3.47
N GLU A 53 16.04 -12.86 4.76
CA GLU A 53 14.92 -12.15 5.40
C GLU A 53 15.23 -10.67 5.37
N VAL A 54 14.45 -9.93 4.60
CA VAL A 54 14.55 -8.48 4.43
C VAL A 54 13.16 -7.87 4.40
N ASP A 55 13.08 -6.57 4.52
CA ASP A 55 11.82 -5.86 4.34
C ASP A 55 11.98 -4.59 3.48
N ILE A 56 10.86 -3.93 3.21
CA ILE A 56 10.80 -2.76 2.32
C ILE A 56 11.61 -1.58 2.84
N SER A 57 11.85 -1.48 4.17
CA SER A 57 12.64 -0.40 4.77
C SER A 57 14.09 -0.39 4.26
N GLY A 58 14.60 -1.54 3.82
CA GLY A 58 15.94 -1.69 3.27
C GLY A 58 16.17 -0.98 1.93
N LEU A 59 15.13 -0.53 1.22
CA LEU A 59 15.27 0.15 -0.08
C LEU A 59 15.91 1.53 0.06
N ALA A 60 15.43 2.38 0.96
CA ALA A 60 15.96 3.73 1.16
C ALA A 60 17.46 3.73 1.54
N PRO A 61 17.93 2.95 2.54
CA PRO A 61 19.35 2.87 2.85
C PRO A 61 20.19 2.24 1.72
N THR A 62 19.61 1.36 0.90
CA THR A 62 20.27 0.86 -0.32
C THR A 62 20.53 1.99 -1.32
N TYR A 63 19.56 2.88 -1.50
CA TYR A 63 19.74 4.06 -2.37
C TYR A 63 20.73 5.04 -1.76
N ALA A 64 20.66 5.32 -0.46
CA ALA A 64 21.61 6.17 0.23
C ALA A 64 23.06 5.64 0.08
N GLN A 65 23.27 4.34 0.25
CA GLN A 65 24.56 3.69 0.01
C GLN A 65 25.05 3.88 -1.43
N LEU A 66 24.20 3.68 -2.42
CA LEU A 66 24.54 3.87 -3.84
C LEU A 66 24.90 5.32 -4.16
N LEU A 67 24.17 6.25 -3.56
CA LEU A 67 24.33 7.69 -3.74
C LEU A 67 25.47 8.27 -2.90
N GLY A 68 26.04 7.49 -1.96
CA GLY A 68 27.05 7.98 -1.03
C GLY A 68 26.49 9.11 -0.15
N LEU A 69 25.26 8.95 0.31
CA LEU A 69 24.57 9.87 1.18
C LEU A 69 24.76 9.43 2.65
N ASP A 70 25.93 9.78 3.19
CA ASP A 70 26.34 9.34 4.54
C ASP A 70 25.50 9.99 5.66
N GLU A 71 24.75 11.02 5.34
CA GLU A 71 23.87 11.75 6.28
C GLU A 71 22.49 11.11 6.44
N PHE A 72 22.16 10.11 5.61
CA PHE A 72 20.90 9.39 5.73
C PHE A 72 20.98 8.38 6.87
N GLU A 73 20.29 8.70 7.96
CA GLU A 73 20.23 7.86 9.17
C GLU A 73 18.90 7.14 9.25
N THR A 74 18.93 5.82 9.35
CA THR A 74 17.77 4.96 9.57
C THR A 74 18.20 3.72 10.35
N GLU A 75 17.25 3.07 11.00
CA GLU A 75 17.47 1.81 11.70
C GLU A 75 17.57 0.60 10.75
N ALA A 76 17.08 0.75 9.53
CA ALA A 76 17.14 -0.32 8.53
C ALA A 76 18.53 -0.42 7.86
N GLU A 77 18.92 -1.65 7.58
CA GLU A 77 20.16 -1.93 6.85
C GLU A 77 19.89 -1.96 5.32
N PRO A 78 20.89 -1.60 4.50
CA PRO A 78 20.78 -1.78 3.06
C PRO A 78 20.52 -3.24 2.70
N LEU A 79 19.74 -3.47 1.66
CA LEU A 79 19.43 -4.80 1.15
C LEU A 79 20.71 -5.58 0.82
N PRO A 80 20.94 -6.75 1.41
CA PRO A 80 22.18 -7.51 1.27
C PRO A 80 22.40 -7.96 -0.17
N GLY A 81 23.57 -7.61 -0.73
CA GLY A 81 23.91 -7.99 -2.11
C GLY A 81 23.15 -7.26 -3.22
N ALA A 82 22.41 -6.20 -2.89
CA ALA A 82 21.65 -5.39 -3.86
C ALA A 82 22.55 -4.73 -4.91
N LEU A 83 23.73 -4.31 -4.52
CA LEU A 83 24.62 -3.52 -5.35
C LEU A 83 25.94 -4.27 -5.66
N MET A 84 26.41 -4.09 -6.89
CA MET A 84 27.74 -4.58 -7.28
C MET A 84 28.83 -3.71 -6.63
N PRO A 85 29.95 -4.29 -6.17
CA PRO A 85 31.06 -3.52 -5.64
C PRO A 85 31.59 -2.48 -6.64
N GLY A 86 31.72 -1.24 -6.19
CA GLY A 86 32.18 -0.13 -7.02
C GLY A 86 31.16 0.39 -8.03
N SER A 87 29.89 0.13 -7.83
CA SER A 87 28.80 0.67 -8.66
C SER A 87 28.86 2.19 -8.74
N THR A 88 28.65 2.72 -9.94
CA THR A 88 28.55 4.17 -10.17
C THR A 88 27.11 4.63 -9.98
N LYS A 89 26.93 5.88 -9.56
CA LYS A 89 25.60 6.50 -9.45
C LYS A 89 24.87 6.40 -10.80
N PRO A 90 23.59 5.98 -10.81
CA PRO A 90 22.75 6.02 -12.01
C PRO A 90 22.33 7.47 -12.31
N ARG A 91 21.76 7.70 -13.47
CA ARG A 91 21.06 8.97 -13.75
C ARG A 91 19.66 9.00 -13.17
N VAL A 92 19.04 7.84 -12.98
CA VAL A 92 17.67 7.72 -12.44
C VAL A 92 17.60 6.51 -11.53
N ILE A 93 16.94 6.68 -10.39
CA ILE A 93 16.37 5.62 -9.59
C ILE A 93 14.85 5.74 -9.78
N LEU A 94 14.26 4.74 -10.42
CA LEU A 94 12.81 4.60 -10.57
C LEU A 94 12.32 3.50 -9.65
N THR A 95 11.50 3.83 -8.69
CA THR A 95 10.82 2.86 -7.82
C THR A 95 9.34 2.82 -8.19
N VAL A 96 8.83 1.63 -8.47
CA VAL A 96 7.41 1.40 -8.71
C VAL A 96 6.88 0.53 -7.58
N VAL A 97 5.92 1.04 -6.83
CA VAL A 97 5.15 0.31 -5.82
C VAL A 97 3.83 -0.09 -6.45
N ILE A 98 3.56 -1.38 -6.48
CA ILE A 98 2.29 -1.94 -6.95
C ILE A 98 1.44 -2.16 -5.71
N ASP A 99 0.53 -1.24 -5.44
CA ASP A 99 -0.35 -1.33 -4.27
C ASP A 99 -1.19 -2.61 -4.34
N GLY A 100 -1.18 -3.38 -3.25
CA GLY A 100 -1.82 -4.68 -3.21
C GLY A 100 -1.15 -5.77 -4.06
N GLY A 101 0.03 -5.50 -4.66
CA GLY A 101 0.76 -6.39 -5.57
C GLY A 101 1.67 -7.41 -4.88
N GLY A 102 1.34 -7.85 -3.66
CA GLY A 102 2.11 -8.85 -2.94
C GLY A 102 2.26 -10.18 -3.66
N TRP A 103 3.16 -11.03 -3.15
CA TRP A 103 3.45 -12.31 -3.81
C TRP A 103 2.23 -13.20 -4.01
N ASN A 104 1.24 -13.18 -3.11
CA ASN A 104 0.04 -13.99 -3.25
C ASN A 104 -0.79 -13.57 -4.47
N VAL A 105 -0.87 -12.28 -4.78
CA VAL A 105 -1.60 -11.76 -5.94
C VAL A 105 -0.84 -12.06 -7.22
N LEU A 106 0.47 -11.82 -7.26
CA LEU A 106 1.29 -12.14 -8.42
C LEU A 106 1.32 -13.64 -8.73
N GLN A 107 1.32 -14.49 -7.71
CA GLN A 107 1.30 -15.95 -7.86
C GLN A 107 -0.07 -16.48 -8.30
N GLU A 108 -1.16 -15.81 -7.94
CA GLU A 108 -2.49 -16.13 -8.44
C GLU A 108 -2.63 -15.85 -9.95
N HIS A 109 -1.93 -14.81 -10.45
CA HIS A 109 -1.99 -14.39 -11.84
C HIS A 109 -0.62 -14.45 -12.55
N PRO A 110 0.01 -15.62 -12.66
CA PRO A 110 1.41 -15.75 -13.10
C PRO A 110 1.64 -15.28 -14.55
N GLU A 111 0.60 -15.25 -15.38
CA GLU A 111 0.68 -14.82 -16.79
C GLU A 111 0.52 -13.30 -16.95
N ALA A 112 0.15 -12.58 -15.88
CA ALA A 112 -0.21 -11.16 -15.97
C ALA A 112 0.98 -10.20 -15.76
N TRP A 113 2.18 -10.69 -15.44
CA TRP A 113 3.34 -9.83 -15.16
C TRP A 113 4.65 -10.28 -15.86
N PRO A 114 4.61 -10.53 -17.18
CA PRO A 114 5.76 -11.07 -17.91
C PRO A 114 6.96 -10.13 -17.97
N PHE A 115 6.75 -8.81 -17.99
CA PHE A 115 7.84 -7.84 -18.03
C PHE A 115 8.52 -7.73 -16.65
N ILE A 116 7.76 -7.65 -15.57
CA ILE A 116 8.28 -7.64 -14.19
C ILE A 116 9.07 -8.92 -13.94
N ASP A 117 8.57 -10.10 -14.34
CA ASP A 117 9.31 -11.35 -14.26
C ASP A 117 10.61 -11.33 -15.09
N SER A 118 10.60 -10.62 -16.24
CA SER A 118 11.83 -10.41 -17.02
C SER A 118 12.83 -9.50 -16.27
N LEU A 119 12.39 -8.51 -15.49
CA LEU A 119 13.26 -7.70 -14.63
C LEU A 119 13.82 -8.57 -13.51
N ARG A 120 12.98 -9.37 -12.85
CA ARG A 120 13.36 -10.34 -11.82
C ARG A 120 14.48 -11.25 -12.30
N ARG A 121 14.31 -11.89 -13.45
CA ARG A 121 15.32 -12.79 -14.03
C ARG A 121 16.61 -12.12 -14.46
N ARG A 122 16.62 -10.81 -14.67
CA ARG A 122 17.79 -10.04 -15.14
C ARG A 122 18.39 -9.14 -14.07
N GLY A 123 17.82 -9.14 -12.89
CA GLY A 123 18.23 -8.35 -11.74
C GLY A 123 18.45 -9.20 -10.50
N THR A 124 18.24 -8.62 -9.35
CA THR A 124 18.22 -9.27 -8.03
C THR A 124 16.81 -9.21 -7.47
N SER A 125 16.31 -10.35 -6.99
CA SER A 125 15.00 -10.47 -6.33
C SER A 125 15.13 -11.01 -4.94
N TYR A 126 14.41 -10.42 -3.99
CA TYR A 126 14.32 -10.88 -2.61
C TYR A 126 13.01 -11.64 -2.43
N LEU A 127 13.10 -12.96 -2.37
CA LEU A 127 11.92 -13.85 -2.38
C LEU A 127 11.29 -14.04 -1.00
N ASN A 128 12.02 -13.68 0.07
CA ASN A 128 11.53 -13.68 1.45
C ASN A 128 11.31 -12.26 2.00
N ALA A 129 11.18 -11.28 1.11
CA ALA A 129 10.93 -9.92 1.54
C ALA A 129 9.52 -9.76 2.12
N THR A 130 9.42 -8.94 3.16
CA THR A 130 8.19 -8.58 3.84
C THR A 130 8.00 -7.06 3.89
N ILE A 131 6.88 -6.63 4.44
CA ILE A 131 6.62 -5.20 4.67
C ILE A 131 7.30 -4.66 5.95
N GLY A 132 7.82 -5.54 6.82
CA GLY A 132 8.58 -5.19 8.02
C GLY A 132 7.76 -4.65 9.19
N SER A 133 6.50 -4.30 9.03
CA SER A 133 5.63 -3.79 10.09
C SER A 133 4.17 -4.25 9.91
N ALA A 134 3.36 -4.07 10.95
CA ALA A 134 1.92 -4.31 10.92
C ALA A 134 1.21 -3.13 11.60
N PRO A 135 0.00 -2.79 11.15
CA PRO A 135 -0.80 -3.43 10.10
C PRO A 135 -0.32 -3.12 8.67
N SER A 136 -0.72 -3.94 7.69
CA SER A 136 -0.42 -3.77 6.27
C SER A 136 -1.33 -2.69 5.66
N ILE A 137 -1.03 -1.43 5.96
CA ILE A 137 -1.82 -0.25 5.56
C ILE A 137 -0.96 0.69 4.73
N THR A 138 -1.49 1.12 3.61
CA THR A 138 -0.86 1.94 2.56
C THR A 138 -0.02 3.10 3.12
N GLY A 139 -0.60 3.99 3.94
CA GLY A 139 0.09 5.20 4.40
C GLY A 139 1.35 4.93 5.21
N ALA A 140 1.31 3.93 6.11
CA ALA A 140 2.46 3.54 6.91
C ALA A 140 3.60 2.99 6.04
N LEU A 141 3.26 2.13 5.09
CA LEU A 141 4.24 1.42 4.27
C LEU A 141 4.87 2.31 3.21
N HIS A 142 4.11 3.26 2.64
CA HIS A 142 4.69 4.24 1.71
C HIS A 142 5.66 5.21 2.42
N ALA A 143 5.40 5.59 3.67
CA ALA A 143 6.37 6.32 4.48
C ALA A 143 7.61 5.48 4.79
N THR A 144 7.46 4.17 5.03
CA THR A 144 8.59 3.25 5.20
C THR A 144 9.46 3.16 3.94
N PHE A 145 8.88 3.10 2.75
CA PHE A 145 9.65 3.12 1.49
C PHE A 145 10.56 4.33 1.37
N GLY A 146 10.05 5.53 1.66
CA GLY A 146 10.79 6.78 1.51
C GLY A 146 11.82 7.02 2.59
N THR A 147 11.46 6.72 3.84
CA THR A 147 12.29 7.01 5.02
C THR A 147 13.25 5.90 5.42
N GLY A 148 12.99 4.65 5.02
CA GLY A 148 13.70 3.48 5.53
C GLY A 148 13.48 3.23 7.02
N ALA A 149 12.50 3.90 7.62
CA ALA A 149 12.17 3.79 9.03
C ALA A 149 10.81 3.08 9.22
N TYR A 150 10.51 2.67 10.44
CA TYR A 150 9.22 2.05 10.77
C TYR A 150 8.21 3.09 11.30
N PRO A 151 6.90 2.75 11.37
CA PRO A 151 5.85 3.65 11.82
C PRO A 151 6.13 4.38 13.13
N VAL A 152 6.73 3.71 14.09
CA VAL A 152 7.12 4.29 15.39
C VAL A 152 8.10 5.45 15.25
N ASP A 153 8.97 5.40 14.24
CA ASP A 153 10.01 6.40 14.01
C ASP A 153 9.57 7.48 13.02
N HIS A 154 8.94 7.08 11.90
CA HIS A 154 8.50 8.06 10.90
C HIS A 154 7.15 8.71 11.21
N GLY A 155 6.39 8.20 12.20
CA GLY A 155 5.21 8.85 12.74
C GLY A 155 3.90 8.65 11.97
N ILE A 156 3.89 7.84 10.91
CA ILE A 156 2.69 7.52 10.10
C ILE A 156 2.27 6.07 10.41
N PRO A 157 1.32 5.84 11.32
CA PRO A 157 0.96 4.47 11.72
C PRO A 157 -0.04 3.79 10.77
N GLY A 158 -0.64 4.54 9.85
CA GLY A 158 -1.66 4.07 8.92
C GLY A 158 -2.23 5.23 8.11
N ASN A 159 -3.41 5.06 7.54
CA ASN A 159 -4.10 6.13 6.81
C ASN A 159 -4.74 7.15 7.78
N GLN A 160 -5.05 6.72 8.99
CA GLN A 160 -5.61 7.55 10.06
C GLN A 160 -4.86 7.32 11.37
N MET A 161 -4.87 8.32 12.23
CA MET A 161 -4.27 8.25 13.57
C MET A 161 -4.97 9.21 14.53
N ARG A 162 -4.68 9.06 15.83
CA ARG A 162 -4.99 10.12 16.81
C ARG A 162 -3.87 11.15 16.84
N ASP A 163 -4.22 12.40 16.69
CA ASP A 163 -3.27 13.50 16.87
C ASP A 163 -2.97 13.80 18.35
N ALA A 164 -2.15 14.81 18.60
CA ALA A 164 -1.79 15.21 19.96
C ALA A 164 -2.97 15.80 20.77
N ALA A 165 -4.03 16.24 20.11
CA ALA A 165 -5.27 16.70 20.77
C ALA A 165 -6.19 15.52 21.13
N GLY A 166 -5.93 14.33 20.57
CA GLY A 166 -6.75 13.15 20.73
C GLY A 166 -7.79 12.97 19.61
N ASP A 167 -7.79 13.86 18.64
CA ASP A 167 -8.71 13.80 17.51
C ASP A 167 -8.27 12.73 16.50
N ASN A 168 -9.23 12.04 15.88
CA ASN A 168 -8.96 11.10 14.80
C ASN A 168 -8.82 11.86 13.49
N VAL A 169 -7.63 11.81 12.91
CA VAL A 169 -7.26 12.58 11.71
C VAL A 169 -6.62 11.67 10.66
N ASP A 170 -6.74 12.09 9.38
CA ASP A 170 -5.94 11.49 8.32
C ASP A 170 -4.47 11.85 8.48
N THR A 171 -3.57 10.89 8.26
CA THR A 171 -2.12 11.08 8.46
C THR A 171 -1.50 12.07 7.49
N TRP A 172 -2.10 12.28 6.32
CA TRP A 172 -1.71 13.31 5.34
C TRP A 172 -2.74 14.43 5.24
N LEU A 173 -3.69 14.47 6.17
CA LEU A 173 -4.86 15.33 6.13
C LEU A 173 -5.56 15.29 4.75
N GLN A 174 -6.73 15.86 4.64
CA GLN A 174 -7.47 15.85 3.36
C GLN A 174 -6.83 16.74 2.27
N ASN A 175 -5.79 17.48 2.62
CA ASN A 175 -5.10 18.44 1.74
C ASN A 175 -3.64 18.03 1.45
N ALA A 176 -3.28 16.77 1.60
CA ALA A 176 -1.93 16.27 1.35
C ALA A 176 -0.83 17.03 2.13
N ASP A 177 -1.03 17.25 3.41
CA ASP A 177 -0.13 17.97 4.30
C ASP A 177 0.85 17.00 4.99
N PRO A 178 2.18 17.18 4.85
CA PRO A 178 3.18 16.23 5.34
C PRO A 178 3.52 16.37 6.82
N ARG A 179 2.89 17.27 7.56
CA ARG A 179 3.28 17.66 8.95
C ARG A 179 3.44 16.53 9.95
N PHE A 180 2.85 15.37 9.73
CA PHE A 180 2.94 14.23 10.65
C PHE A 180 4.12 13.31 10.34
N LEU A 181 4.74 13.44 9.17
CA LEU A 181 5.96 12.73 8.86
C LEU A 181 7.10 13.30 9.71
N ARG A 182 7.81 12.45 10.45
CA ARG A 182 8.85 12.87 11.42
C ARG A 182 10.27 12.63 10.93
N ARG A 183 10.43 11.86 9.88
CA ARG A 183 11.74 11.50 9.30
C ARG A 183 11.83 12.00 7.87
N PRO A 184 12.98 12.53 7.47
CA PRO A 184 13.18 12.85 6.07
C PRO A 184 13.28 11.58 5.23
N THR A 185 12.90 11.68 3.97
CA THR A 185 13.10 10.61 3.01
C THR A 185 14.51 10.64 2.41
N VAL A 186 14.91 9.55 1.81
CA VAL A 186 16.20 9.49 1.08
C VAL A 186 16.22 10.46 -0.10
N SER A 187 15.06 10.73 -0.71
CA SER A 187 14.92 11.66 -1.83
C SER A 187 15.17 13.09 -1.40
N GLU A 188 14.55 13.53 -0.30
CA GLU A 188 14.73 14.87 0.26
C GLU A 188 16.19 15.16 0.61
N LEU A 189 16.82 14.24 1.36
CA LEU A 189 18.22 14.46 1.76
C LEU A 189 19.18 14.45 0.57
N TRP A 190 18.89 13.63 -0.45
CA TRP A 190 19.66 13.66 -1.69
C TRP A 190 19.51 14.97 -2.44
N ASP A 191 18.29 15.48 -2.53
CA ASP A 191 17.98 16.72 -3.23
C ASP A 191 18.60 17.92 -2.52
N GLU A 192 18.38 18.08 -1.22
CA GLU A 192 18.98 19.11 -0.39
C GLU A 192 20.53 19.12 -0.49
N ALA A 193 21.16 17.95 -0.41
CA ALA A 193 22.62 17.82 -0.52
C ALA A 193 23.17 18.30 -1.86
N HIS A 194 22.32 18.41 -2.88
CA HIS A 194 22.68 18.86 -4.22
C HIS A 194 22.06 20.20 -4.61
N GLY A 195 21.50 20.93 -3.63
CA GLY A 195 20.93 22.27 -3.80
C GLY A 195 19.67 22.28 -4.64
N ASN A 196 18.79 21.32 -4.41
CA ASN A 196 17.48 21.15 -5.03
C ASN A 196 17.57 21.12 -6.58
N ARG A 197 18.53 20.35 -7.09
CA ARG A 197 18.72 20.19 -8.54
C ARG A 197 18.34 18.81 -9.07
N PRO A 198 18.47 17.72 -8.30
CA PRO A 198 17.85 16.45 -8.69
C PRO A 198 16.35 16.64 -8.95
N ILE A 199 15.80 15.89 -9.89
CA ILE A 199 14.35 15.83 -10.03
C ILE A 199 13.86 14.75 -9.06
N VAL A 200 13.09 15.19 -8.05
CA VAL A 200 12.30 14.30 -7.21
C VAL A 200 10.86 14.36 -7.69
N ALA A 201 10.26 13.21 -7.97
CA ALA A 201 8.91 13.18 -8.50
C ALA A 201 8.12 11.97 -8.02
N THR A 202 6.81 12.15 -7.85
CA THR A 202 5.85 11.06 -7.70
C THR A 202 4.62 11.24 -8.56
N VAL A 203 4.10 10.13 -9.08
CA VAL A 203 2.74 10.03 -9.62
C VAL A 203 2.05 8.93 -8.83
N SER A 204 0.99 9.31 -8.15
CA SER A 204 0.30 8.50 -7.17
C SER A 204 -1.20 8.78 -7.20
N TYR A 205 -1.98 8.11 -6.37
CA TYR A 205 -3.43 8.29 -6.33
C TYR A 205 -3.89 9.14 -5.13
N GLU A 206 -3.41 8.81 -3.94
CA GLU A 206 -3.85 9.43 -2.67
C GLU A 206 -2.69 10.13 -1.95
N GLY A 207 -3.01 11.06 -1.06
CA GLY A 207 -2.02 11.75 -0.23
C GLY A 207 -1.15 10.81 0.61
N TRP A 208 -1.66 9.65 0.98
CA TRP A 208 -0.93 8.63 1.75
C TRP A 208 0.34 8.12 1.05
N HIS A 209 0.44 8.25 -0.26
CA HIS A 209 1.61 7.82 -1.03
C HIS A 209 2.76 8.84 -1.01
N LEU A 210 2.52 10.07 -0.56
CA LEU A 210 3.54 11.13 -0.49
C LEU A 210 4.68 10.83 0.48
N GLY A 211 4.49 9.86 1.39
CA GLY A 211 5.56 9.35 2.25
C GLY A 211 6.80 8.85 1.51
N MET A 212 6.67 8.51 0.23
CA MET A 212 7.81 8.11 -0.62
C MET A 212 8.74 9.27 -0.97
N ILE A 213 8.20 10.47 -1.13
CA ILE A 213 9.00 11.67 -1.48
C ILE A 213 9.19 12.64 -0.31
N GLY A 214 8.33 12.59 0.72
CA GLY A 214 8.52 13.33 1.96
C GLY A 214 7.81 14.68 2.01
N HIS A 215 8.45 15.67 2.62
CA HIS A 215 7.83 16.92 3.06
C HIS A 215 7.76 18.00 1.97
N GLY A 216 8.52 17.88 0.88
CA GLY A 216 8.63 18.95 -0.09
C GLY A 216 9.06 20.28 0.55
N ALA A 217 8.39 21.38 0.22
CA ALA A 217 8.71 22.71 0.72
C ALA A 217 8.35 22.95 2.21
N GLU A 218 7.71 22.02 2.93
CA GLU A 218 7.49 22.11 4.38
C GLU A 218 8.81 22.00 5.15
N ARG A 219 9.75 21.20 4.64
CA ARG A 219 11.03 21.01 5.26
C ARG A 219 11.95 22.22 5.03
N GLU A 220 12.66 22.66 6.08
CA GLU A 220 13.66 23.72 5.96
C GLU A 220 14.80 23.30 5.02
N GLY A 221 14.95 23.99 3.90
CA GLY A 221 15.93 23.69 2.85
C GLY A 221 15.37 22.90 1.67
N GLY A 222 14.18 22.32 1.81
CA GLY A 222 13.46 21.65 0.73
C GLY A 222 12.81 22.63 -0.23
N ASP A 223 12.39 22.11 -1.38
CA ASP A 223 11.60 22.84 -2.37
C ASP A 223 10.35 22.08 -2.79
N ARG A 224 9.67 22.53 -3.84
CA ARG A 224 8.45 21.89 -4.33
C ARG A 224 8.79 20.80 -5.32
N ASP A 225 8.90 19.60 -4.80
CA ASP A 225 9.02 18.39 -5.63
C ASP A 225 7.77 18.16 -6.49
N VAL A 226 7.96 17.53 -7.64
CA VAL A 226 6.83 17.18 -8.52
C VAL A 226 5.99 16.09 -7.88
N ALA A 227 4.74 16.40 -7.55
CA ALA A 227 3.80 15.42 -7.04
C ALA A 227 2.45 15.53 -7.75
N VAL A 228 1.89 14.38 -8.09
CA VAL A 228 0.67 14.29 -8.87
C VAL A 228 -0.27 13.29 -8.23
N LEU A 229 -1.44 13.76 -7.80
CA LEU A 229 -2.50 12.95 -7.24
C LEU A 229 -3.77 13.09 -8.09
N TRP A 230 -4.68 12.14 -7.98
CA TRP A 230 -5.97 12.19 -8.66
C TRP A 230 -7.09 12.56 -7.70
N GLU A 231 -7.91 13.55 -8.07
CA GLU A 231 -9.14 13.89 -7.36
C GLU A 231 -10.33 13.25 -8.05
N ALA A 232 -10.86 12.20 -7.42
CA ALA A 232 -11.90 11.36 -8.04
C ALA A 232 -13.23 12.10 -8.24
N LEU A 233 -13.65 12.97 -7.31
CA LEU A 233 -14.91 13.69 -7.41
C LEU A 233 -14.88 14.75 -8.51
N GLU A 234 -13.74 15.44 -8.68
CA GLU A 234 -13.57 16.48 -9.68
C GLU A 234 -12.97 15.96 -10.99
N ASN A 235 -12.53 14.70 -11.02
CA ASN A 235 -11.89 14.06 -12.15
C ASN A 235 -10.73 14.88 -12.71
N THR A 236 -9.79 15.26 -11.86
CA THR A 236 -8.66 16.11 -12.21
C THR A 236 -7.39 15.73 -11.44
N TRP A 237 -6.24 16.10 -12.01
CA TRP A 237 -4.97 16.03 -11.29
C TRP A 237 -4.87 17.19 -10.31
N TRP A 238 -4.34 16.93 -9.13
CA TRP A 238 -4.16 17.91 -8.09
C TRP A 238 -2.96 17.64 -7.21
N ILE A 239 -2.57 18.60 -6.41
CA ILE A 239 -1.65 18.49 -5.28
C ILE A 239 -1.81 19.72 -4.37
N ASN A 240 -1.32 19.63 -3.17
CA ASN A 240 -1.16 20.81 -2.31
C ASN A 240 0.07 21.63 -2.78
N GLU A 241 -0.20 22.71 -3.50
CA GLU A 241 0.85 23.57 -4.08
C GLU A 241 1.60 24.41 -3.03
N ASP A 242 1.21 24.39 -1.76
CA ASP A 242 2.03 24.97 -0.69
C ASP A 242 3.31 24.15 -0.48
N TYR A 243 3.26 22.84 -0.71
CA TYR A 243 4.37 21.92 -0.45
C TYR A 243 5.01 21.29 -1.69
N TYR A 244 4.24 21.11 -2.77
CA TYR A 244 4.66 20.39 -3.97
C TYR A 244 4.33 21.17 -5.24
N GLU A 245 4.76 20.68 -6.40
CA GLU A 245 4.46 21.25 -7.70
C GLU A 245 3.58 20.33 -8.54
N LEU A 246 2.45 20.87 -9.07
CA LEU A 246 1.63 20.21 -10.08
C LEU A 246 2.03 20.71 -11.47
N PRO A 247 2.61 19.85 -12.32
CA PRO A 247 3.00 20.26 -13.66
C PRO A 247 1.82 20.64 -14.56
N ALA A 248 1.84 21.87 -15.09
CA ALA A 248 0.75 22.40 -15.90
C ALA A 248 0.45 21.57 -17.17
N TYR A 249 1.41 20.80 -17.67
CA TYR A 249 1.22 19.96 -18.86
C TYR A 249 0.29 18.76 -18.59
N LEU A 250 0.08 18.37 -17.36
CA LEU A 250 -0.85 17.27 -17.01
C LEU A 250 -2.32 17.63 -17.29
N GLN A 251 -2.64 18.90 -17.44
CA GLN A 251 -3.97 19.32 -17.90
C GLN A 251 -4.33 18.73 -19.28
N THR A 252 -3.37 18.22 -20.05
CA THR A 252 -3.62 17.54 -21.35
C THR A 252 -3.92 16.05 -21.19
N THR A 253 -3.63 15.45 -20.06
CA THR A 253 -4.02 14.09 -19.68
C THR A 253 -5.30 14.22 -18.85
N ASP A 254 -6.39 14.44 -19.54
CA ASP A 254 -7.69 14.87 -18.99
C ASP A 254 -8.72 13.72 -18.94
N LEU A 255 -9.88 13.99 -18.34
CA LEU A 255 -11.00 13.05 -18.26
C LEU A 255 -11.40 12.49 -19.62
N ALA A 256 -11.40 13.32 -20.68
CA ALA A 256 -11.75 12.87 -22.04
C ALA A 256 -10.73 11.83 -22.59
N THR A 257 -9.51 11.87 -22.10
CA THR A 257 -8.51 10.83 -22.40
C THR A 257 -8.84 9.53 -21.69
N LEU A 258 -9.19 9.61 -20.40
CA LEU A 258 -9.60 8.45 -19.61
C LEU A 258 -10.85 7.79 -20.20
N GLU A 259 -11.88 8.57 -20.52
CA GLU A 259 -13.13 8.07 -21.11
C GLU A 259 -12.88 7.28 -22.42
N ARG A 260 -11.93 7.72 -23.25
CA ARG A 260 -11.55 6.93 -24.44
C ARG A 260 -10.91 5.58 -24.13
N TYR A 261 -10.14 5.51 -23.05
CA TYR A 261 -9.57 4.22 -22.61
C TYR A 261 -10.64 3.32 -22.02
N GLU A 262 -11.59 3.88 -21.29
CA GLU A 262 -12.76 3.15 -20.75
C GLU A 262 -13.62 2.57 -21.87
N GLU A 263 -13.93 3.36 -22.91
CA GLU A 263 -14.63 2.88 -24.10
C GLU A 263 -13.88 1.75 -24.84
N ALA A 264 -12.55 1.73 -24.77
CA ALA A 264 -11.74 0.69 -25.39
C ALA A 264 -11.73 -0.65 -24.64
N LEU A 265 -12.17 -0.68 -23.38
CA LEU A 265 -12.22 -1.90 -22.57
C LEU A 265 -13.19 -2.97 -23.14
N ASP A 266 -14.23 -2.58 -23.88
CA ASP A 266 -15.18 -3.50 -24.54
C ASP A 266 -14.51 -4.63 -25.33
N ASN A 267 -13.37 -4.36 -25.95
CA ASN A 267 -12.67 -5.37 -26.74
C ASN A 267 -11.57 -6.10 -25.98
N ARG A 268 -11.31 -5.73 -24.74
CA ARG A 268 -10.13 -6.19 -24.01
C ARG A 268 -10.25 -7.63 -23.53
N ASP A 269 -11.45 -8.07 -23.21
CA ASP A 269 -11.73 -9.47 -22.85
C ASP A 269 -11.89 -10.41 -24.07
N GLY A 270 -11.74 -9.87 -25.29
CA GLY A 270 -11.86 -10.58 -26.56
C GLY A 270 -13.29 -10.69 -27.07
N ILE A 271 -14.26 -10.03 -26.45
CA ILE A 271 -15.69 -10.04 -26.82
C ILE A 271 -16.16 -8.60 -26.98
N ALA A 272 -16.57 -8.21 -28.17
CA ALA A 272 -17.15 -6.89 -28.43
C ALA A 272 -18.66 -6.93 -28.19
N ASP A 273 -19.08 -6.83 -26.94
CA ASP A 273 -20.50 -6.90 -26.52
C ASP A 273 -20.97 -5.67 -25.73
N GLY A 274 -20.16 -4.62 -25.67
CA GLY A 274 -20.42 -3.39 -24.93
C GLY A 274 -20.06 -3.48 -23.44
N THR A 275 -19.30 -4.51 -23.06
CA THR A 275 -18.89 -4.71 -21.65
C THR A 275 -17.42 -5.11 -21.54
N TRP A 276 -16.81 -4.86 -20.39
CA TRP A 276 -15.55 -5.43 -19.97
C TRP A 276 -15.84 -6.48 -18.89
N PHE A 277 -15.66 -7.75 -19.25
CA PHE A 277 -16.02 -8.87 -18.37
C PHE A 277 -17.48 -8.84 -17.82
N GLY A 278 -18.41 -8.24 -18.56
CA GLY A 278 -19.81 -8.08 -18.16
C GLY A 278 -20.09 -6.76 -17.42
N HIS A 279 -19.07 -5.94 -17.16
CA HIS A 279 -19.22 -4.59 -16.60
C HIS A 279 -19.53 -3.61 -17.73
N THR A 280 -20.66 -2.93 -17.63
CA THR A 280 -21.06 -1.91 -18.60
C THR A 280 -20.20 -0.64 -18.49
N LEU A 281 -20.16 0.18 -19.54
CA LEU A 281 -19.42 1.44 -19.51
C LEU A 281 -19.90 2.36 -18.38
N ASP A 282 -21.20 2.44 -18.10
CA ASP A 282 -21.74 3.24 -17.01
C ASP A 282 -21.23 2.75 -15.64
N GLU A 283 -21.05 1.43 -15.46
CA GLU A 283 -20.48 0.85 -14.24
C GLU A 283 -18.97 1.12 -14.13
N ILE A 284 -18.26 1.03 -15.23
CA ILE A 284 -16.81 1.34 -15.29
C ILE A 284 -16.56 2.81 -14.95
N GLN A 285 -17.44 3.72 -15.38
CA GLN A 285 -17.32 5.17 -15.17
C GLN A 285 -17.82 5.64 -13.78
N ASP A 286 -18.39 4.76 -12.96
CA ASP A 286 -18.67 5.07 -11.56
C ASP A 286 -17.35 5.42 -10.85
N GLU A 287 -17.32 6.53 -10.11
CA GLU A 287 -16.11 7.05 -9.44
C GLU A 287 -15.41 6.03 -8.54
N ARG A 288 -16.15 5.04 -8.02
CA ARG A 288 -15.65 3.99 -7.14
C ARG A 288 -15.10 2.79 -7.90
N VAL A 289 -15.54 2.57 -9.14
CA VAL A 289 -15.08 1.45 -10.00
C VAL A 289 -13.95 1.88 -10.92
N ARG A 290 -14.03 3.11 -11.42
CA ARG A 290 -13.08 3.70 -12.37
C ARG A 290 -11.61 3.43 -12.05
N PRO A 291 -11.12 3.70 -10.80
CA PRO A 291 -9.72 3.45 -10.47
C PRO A 291 -9.37 1.96 -10.35
N SER A 292 -10.33 1.06 -10.49
CA SER A 292 -10.12 -0.40 -10.44
C SER A 292 -9.94 -1.02 -11.84
N THR A 293 -9.72 -0.21 -12.87
CA THR A 293 -9.76 -0.65 -14.28
C THR A 293 -8.41 -0.53 -14.99
N PRO A 294 -8.15 -1.36 -16.02
CA PRO A 294 -6.97 -1.19 -16.89
C PRO A 294 -6.91 0.17 -17.58
N ALA A 295 -8.07 0.78 -17.87
CA ALA A 295 -8.14 2.12 -18.47
C ALA A 295 -7.51 3.17 -17.56
N PHE A 296 -7.74 3.08 -16.27
CA PHE A 296 -7.14 4.00 -15.31
C PHE A 296 -5.63 3.74 -15.11
N VAL A 297 -5.20 2.49 -15.22
CA VAL A 297 -3.75 2.13 -15.24
C VAL A 297 -3.06 2.78 -16.43
N GLU A 298 -3.63 2.69 -17.65
CA GLU A 298 -3.08 3.31 -18.85
C GLU A 298 -3.05 4.84 -18.73
N PHE A 299 -4.12 5.43 -18.22
CA PHE A 299 -4.24 6.86 -17.98
C PHE A 299 -3.17 7.38 -17.01
N THR A 300 -2.97 6.70 -15.87
CA THR A 300 -1.89 7.00 -14.92
C THR A 300 -0.52 6.82 -15.59
N GLY A 301 -0.36 5.79 -16.39
CA GLY A 301 0.85 5.54 -17.16
C GLY A 301 1.21 6.68 -18.12
N ASP A 302 0.20 7.35 -18.71
CA ASP A 302 0.42 8.54 -19.55
C ASP A 302 0.99 9.69 -18.71
N ALA A 303 0.43 9.95 -17.53
CA ALA A 303 0.95 10.97 -16.62
C ALA A 303 2.40 10.69 -16.23
N VAL A 304 2.73 9.45 -15.86
CA VAL A 304 4.11 9.02 -15.55
C VAL A 304 5.05 9.28 -16.73
N VAL A 305 4.68 8.87 -17.93
CA VAL A 305 5.53 9.08 -19.12
C VAL A 305 5.70 10.56 -19.43
N ASP A 306 4.68 11.37 -19.21
CA ASP A 306 4.77 12.81 -19.38
C ASP A 306 5.71 13.45 -18.35
N VAL A 307 5.65 13.06 -17.07
CA VAL A 307 6.60 13.48 -16.03
C VAL A 307 8.02 13.09 -16.44
N LEU A 308 8.29 11.81 -16.69
CA LEU A 308 9.63 11.33 -17.07
C LEU A 308 10.21 12.08 -18.29
N ARG A 309 9.38 12.46 -19.24
CA ARG A 309 9.79 13.11 -20.49
C ARG A 309 9.92 14.61 -20.36
N ARG A 310 8.95 15.29 -19.73
CA ARG A 310 8.83 16.75 -19.76
C ARG A 310 9.66 17.40 -18.68
N GLU A 311 9.78 16.79 -17.50
CA GLU A 311 10.74 17.23 -16.49
C GLU A 311 12.19 16.96 -16.93
N GLY A 312 12.37 16.01 -17.82
CA GLY A 312 13.71 15.73 -18.36
C GLY A 312 14.49 14.75 -17.51
N VAL A 313 13.79 13.87 -16.79
CA VAL A 313 14.36 12.86 -15.92
C VAL A 313 15.50 12.09 -16.61
N GLY A 314 16.67 12.05 -15.99
CA GLY A 314 17.87 11.35 -16.45
C GLY A 314 18.64 12.03 -17.56
N ARG A 315 18.39 13.31 -17.88
CA ARG A 315 19.09 14.00 -18.97
C ARG A 315 20.51 14.43 -18.62
N ASP A 316 20.78 14.71 -17.37
CA ASP A 316 22.10 15.07 -16.91
C ASP A 316 22.79 13.93 -16.14
N SER A 317 23.85 14.22 -15.38
CA SER A 317 24.60 13.21 -14.63
C SER A 317 24.23 13.14 -13.16
N LEU A 318 23.37 14.03 -12.68
CA LEU A 318 22.83 14.01 -11.34
C LEU A 318 21.72 12.95 -11.27
N THR A 319 21.66 12.22 -10.19
CA THR A 319 20.67 11.16 -10.06
C THR A 319 19.31 11.75 -9.72
N ASP A 320 18.32 11.54 -10.57
CA ASP A 320 16.93 11.85 -10.29
C ASP A 320 16.25 10.68 -9.56
N MET A 321 15.31 10.97 -8.67
CA MET A 321 14.58 9.97 -7.90
C MET A 321 13.08 10.06 -8.20
N VAL A 322 12.55 9.01 -8.82
CA VAL A 322 11.14 8.96 -9.22
C VAL A 322 10.45 7.78 -8.55
N TRP A 323 9.36 8.08 -7.88
CA TRP A 323 8.52 7.12 -7.19
C TRP A 323 7.15 7.07 -7.85
N ILE A 324 6.74 5.88 -8.25
CA ILE A 324 5.44 5.67 -8.88
C ILE A 324 4.65 4.70 -8.03
N GLU A 325 3.45 5.09 -7.72
CA GLU A 325 2.49 4.21 -7.08
C GLU A 325 1.44 3.78 -8.10
N MET A 326 1.20 2.48 -8.16
CA MET A 326 0.18 1.88 -9.02
C MET A 326 -0.95 1.34 -8.13
N LYS A 327 -1.89 2.22 -7.76
CA LYS A 327 -3.00 1.92 -6.83
C LYS A 327 -4.04 0.95 -7.38
N MET A 328 -4.14 0.89 -8.68
CA MET A 328 -5.23 0.19 -9.37
C MET A 328 -5.34 -1.31 -9.06
N PRO A 329 -4.25 -2.07 -8.86
CA PRO A 329 -4.35 -3.48 -8.44
C PRO A 329 -5.01 -3.66 -7.09
N ASP A 330 -4.74 -2.76 -6.11
CA ASP A 330 -5.39 -2.79 -4.82
C ASP A 330 -6.90 -2.52 -4.93
N TYR A 331 -7.27 -1.45 -5.61
CA TYR A 331 -8.69 -1.14 -5.84
C TYR A 331 -9.41 -2.25 -6.61
N ALA A 332 -8.77 -2.85 -7.61
CA ALA A 332 -9.35 -3.98 -8.33
C ALA A 332 -9.56 -5.20 -7.41
N GLY A 333 -8.61 -5.47 -6.51
CA GLY A 333 -8.76 -6.53 -5.51
C GLY A 333 -9.89 -6.28 -4.54
N HIS A 334 -10.03 -5.05 -4.06
CA HIS A 334 -11.16 -4.64 -3.24
C HIS A 334 -12.50 -4.76 -3.98
N GLN A 335 -12.54 -4.34 -5.26
CA GLN A 335 -13.76 -4.26 -6.06
C GLN A 335 -14.21 -5.61 -6.60
N PHE A 336 -13.27 -6.42 -7.10
CA PHE A 336 -13.56 -7.61 -7.88
C PHE A 336 -13.05 -8.90 -7.25
N ASN A 337 -12.39 -8.82 -6.07
CA ASN A 337 -11.66 -9.94 -5.45
C ASN A 337 -10.33 -10.29 -6.15
N MET A 338 -9.29 -10.50 -5.34
CA MET A 338 -7.92 -10.73 -5.81
C MET A 338 -7.77 -11.90 -6.81
N THR A 339 -8.69 -12.87 -6.82
CA THR A 339 -8.63 -14.05 -7.70
C THR A 339 -9.40 -13.86 -9.01
N SER A 340 -9.93 -12.66 -9.25
CA SER A 340 -10.76 -12.38 -10.42
C SER A 340 -9.93 -12.16 -11.69
N ARG A 341 -10.59 -12.30 -12.84
CA ARG A 341 -10.00 -11.99 -14.14
C ARG A 341 -9.81 -10.49 -14.35
N GLU A 342 -10.61 -9.67 -13.70
CA GLU A 342 -10.51 -8.23 -13.69
C GLU A 342 -9.17 -7.80 -13.06
N VAL A 343 -8.80 -8.38 -11.92
CA VAL A 343 -7.49 -8.16 -11.27
C VAL A 343 -6.35 -8.64 -12.16
N ALA A 344 -6.48 -9.81 -12.80
CA ALA A 344 -5.47 -10.28 -13.74
C ALA A 344 -5.22 -9.28 -14.87
N ASP A 345 -6.27 -8.67 -15.42
CA ASP A 345 -6.17 -7.70 -16.50
C ASP A 345 -5.58 -6.36 -16.05
N VAL A 346 -5.92 -5.91 -14.83
CA VAL A 346 -5.32 -4.71 -14.22
C VAL A 346 -3.82 -4.92 -13.95
N ILE A 347 -3.40 -6.09 -13.47
CA ILE A 347 -1.98 -6.43 -13.29
C ILE A 347 -1.26 -6.48 -14.62
N LEU A 348 -1.86 -7.06 -15.66
CA LEU A 348 -1.28 -7.11 -16.99
C LEU A 348 -1.04 -5.71 -17.55
N GLU A 349 -2.01 -4.81 -17.43
CA GLU A 349 -1.82 -3.42 -17.85
C GLU A 349 -0.73 -2.72 -17.03
N THR A 350 -0.69 -2.95 -15.71
CA THR A 350 0.37 -2.43 -14.83
C THR A 350 1.76 -2.87 -15.31
N ASP A 351 1.92 -4.14 -15.65
CA ASP A 351 3.15 -4.70 -16.23
C ASP A 351 3.53 -4.02 -17.55
N GLU A 352 2.55 -3.79 -18.43
CA GLU A 352 2.76 -3.09 -19.71
C GLU A 352 3.18 -1.63 -19.51
N GLN A 353 2.62 -0.94 -18.52
CA GLN A 353 3.01 0.42 -18.19
C GLN A 353 4.42 0.49 -17.59
N ILE A 354 4.79 -0.43 -16.71
CA ILE A 354 6.17 -0.52 -16.19
C ILE A 354 7.16 -0.74 -17.36
N ALA A 355 6.81 -1.60 -18.30
CA ALA A 355 7.61 -1.77 -19.52
C ALA A 355 7.72 -0.47 -20.33
N ARG A 356 6.65 0.32 -20.38
CA ARG A 356 6.62 1.64 -21.05
C ARG A 356 7.51 2.65 -20.33
N PHE A 357 7.53 2.69 -19.00
CA PHE A 357 8.41 3.55 -18.21
C PHE A 357 9.89 3.23 -18.47
N VAL A 358 10.25 1.95 -18.47
CA VAL A 358 11.63 1.51 -18.78
C VAL A 358 12.01 1.86 -20.22
N ARG A 359 11.08 1.75 -21.18
CA ARG A 359 11.32 2.23 -22.56
C ARG A 359 11.57 3.74 -22.62
N GLN A 360 10.87 4.52 -21.79
CA GLN A 360 11.11 5.97 -21.71
C GLN A 360 12.46 6.29 -21.06
N LEU A 361 12.86 5.63 -19.98
CA LEU A 361 14.19 5.79 -19.36
C LEU A 361 15.33 5.43 -20.34
N ASN A 362 15.14 4.40 -21.18
CA ASN A 362 16.12 4.09 -22.24
C ASN A 362 16.35 5.24 -23.21
N ARG A 363 15.32 6.10 -23.43
CA ARG A 363 15.40 7.26 -24.33
C ARG A 363 16.01 8.50 -23.66
N THR A 364 15.68 8.75 -22.39
CA THR A 364 16.13 9.95 -21.66
C THR A 364 17.47 9.74 -20.95
N ALA A 365 17.57 8.76 -20.09
CA ALA A 365 18.78 8.45 -19.33
C ALA A 365 19.83 7.63 -20.12
N GLY A 366 19.35 6.89 -21.14
CA GLY A 366 20.15 5.93 -21.88
C GLY A 366 20.20 4.56 -21.22
N ARG A 367 20.36 3.52 -22.04
CA ARG A 367 20.35 2.13 -21.57
C ARG A 367 21.37 1.89 -20.48
N GLY A 368 20.90 1.29 -19.36
CA GLY A 368 21.74 0.91 -18.23
C GLY A 368 22.20 2.08 -17.34
N ASN A 369 21.72 3.30 -17.57
CA ASN A 369 22.03 4.45 -16.71
C ASN A 369 20.96 4.70 -15.64
N TYR A 370 20.18 3.69 -15.32
CA TYR A 370 19.13 3.76 -14.31
C TYR A 370 19.09 2.47 -13.47
N ILE A 371 18.47 2.57 -12.31
CA ILE A 371 17.98 1.43 -11.55
C ILE A 371 16.45 1.49 -11.57
N VAL A 372 15.83 0.34 -11.73
CA VAL A 372 14.38 0.15 -11.54
C VAL A 372 14.21 -0.78 -10.35
N ALA A 373 13.45 -0.34 -9.37
CA ALA A 373 12.93 -1.18 -8.30
C ALA A 373 11.43 -1.40 -8.53
N VAL A 374 10.98 -2.62 -8.33
CA VAL A 374 9.55 -2.96 -8.29
C VAL A 374 9.28 -3.65 -6.97
N SER A 375 8.31 -3.13 -6.23
CA SER A 375 7.87 -3.70 -4.97
C SER A 375 6.35 -3.59 -4.82
N ALA A 376 5.83 -4.00 -3.69
CA ALA A 376 4.45 -3.82 -3.28
C ALA A 376 4.43 -3.45 -1.80
N ASP A 377 3.40 -2.77 -1.38
CA ASP A 377 3.21 -2.39 0.01
C ASP A 377 2.50 -3.50 0.81
N HIS A 378 1.69 -4.34 0.18
CA HIS A 378 1.05 -5.52 0.78
C HIS A 378 0.52 -6.49 -0.28
N GLY A 379 0.01 -7.63 0.17
CA GLY A 379 -0.81 -8.54 -0.62
C GLY A 379 -2.30 -8.27 -0.42
N GLN A 380 -3.14 -9.17 -0.94
CA GLN A 380 -4.59 -9.05 -0.82
C GLN A 380 -5.21 -10.33 -0.28
N GLN A 381 -6.37 -10.18 0.38
CA GLN A 381 -7.14 -11.32 0.84
C GLN A 381 -8.09 -11.83 -0.25
N PRO A 382 -8.23 -13.15 -0.39
CA PRO A 382 -9.36 -13.69 -1.14
C PRO A 382 -10.68 -13.42 -0.39
N LEU A 383 -11.79 -13.41 -1.12
CA LEU A 383 -13.11 -13.32 -0.50
C LEU A 383 -13.27 -14.38 0.61
N PRO A 384 -13.68 -13.98 1.83
CA PRO A 384 -13.85 -14.93 2.93
C PRO A 384 -14.74 -16.10 2.59
N GLU A 385 -15.77 -15.87 1.79
CA GLU A 385 -16.73 -16.90 1.35
C GLU A 385 -16.10 -17.99 0.50
N LEU A 386 -15.01 -17.67 -0.24
CA LEU A 386 -14.29 -18.64 -1.07
C LEU A 386 -13.33 -19.51 -0.26
N VAL A 387 -12.86 -19.01 0.88
CA VAL A 387 -11.87 -19.68 1.73
C VAL A 387 -12.43 -20.17 3.06
N GLY A 388 -13.74 -20.15 3.24
CA GLY A 388 -14.41 -20.56 4.46
C GLY A 388 -14.20 -19.61 5.64
N GLY A 389 -13.92 -18.34 5.36
CA GLY A 389 -13.82 -17.27 6.34
C GLY A 389 -15.19 -16.71 6.73
N TRP A 390 -15.20 -15.90 7.77
CA TRP A 390 -16.36 -15.12 8.23
C TRP A 390 -16.04 -13.63 8.08
N ARG A 391 -17.03 -12.85 7.63
CA ARG A 391 -16.93 -11.39 7.66
C ARG A 391 -17.36 -10.90 9.03
N ILE A 392 -16.45 -10.27 9.75
CA ILE A 392 -16.77 -9.73 11.07
C ILE A 392 -17.83 -8.65 10.91
N ASN A 393 -18.93 -8.84 11.61
CA ASN A 393 -19.99 -7.84 11.72
C ASN A 393 -19.60 -6.82 12.79
N ASN A 394 -19.12 -5.66 12.37
CA ASN A 394 -18.66 -4.61 13.28
C ASN A 394 -19.79 -3.96 14.07
N LYS A 395 -21.01 -3.90 13.54
CA LYS A 395 -22.19 -3.42 14.33
C LYS A 395 -22.55 -4.39 15.46
N GLU A 396 -22.43 -5.68 15.22
CA GLU A 396 -22.62 -6.69 16.26
C GLU A 396 -21.54 -6.59 17.31
N LEU A 397 -20.28 -6.50 16.86
CA LEU A 397 -19.13 -6.34 17.74
C LEU A 397 -19.22 -5.07 18.60
N GLU A 398 -19.59 -3.93 17.99
CA GLU A 398 -19.83 -2.67 18.68
C GLU A 398 -20.90 -2.83 19.76
N ARG A 399 -22.05 -3.40 19.38
CA ARG A 399 -23.16 -3.65 20.29
C ARG A 399 -22.73 -4.51 21.48
N ASP A 400 -22.03 -5.61 21.26
CA ASP A 400 -21.62 -6.53 22.29
C ASP A 400 -20.57 -5.92 23.24
N ILE A 401 -19.67 -5.07 22.70
CA ILE A 401 -18.77 -4.28 23.52
C ILE A 401 -19.57 -3.32 24.41
N GLU A 402 -20.51 -2.59 23.83
CA GLU A 402 -21.30 -1.58 24.53
C GLU A 402 -22.29 -2.19 25.54
N ASP A 403 -22.88 -3.32 25.24
CA ASP A 403 -23.75 -4.05 26.17
C ASP A 403 -22.97 -4.51 27.42
N ARG A 404 -21.68 -4.79 27.27
CA ARG A 404 -20.84 -5.24 28.37
C ARG A 404 -20.14 -4.13 29.14
N PHE A 405 -19.64 -3.12 28.45
CA PHE A 405 -18.75 -2.08 29.00
C PHE A 405 -19.37 -0.68 28.99
N GLY A 406 -20.56 -0.51 28.41
CA GLY A 406 -21.19 0.79 28.15
C GLY A 406 -20.75 1.39 26.81
N PRO A 407 -21.28 2.58 26.44
CA PRO A 407 -21.02 3.22 25.14
C PRO A 407 -19.60 3.79 25.10
N VAL A 408 -18.63 2.91 24.91
CA VAL A 408 -17.19 3.21 24.92
C VAL A 408 -16.53 3.12 23.56
N VAL A 409 -17.26 2.71 22.51
CA VAL A 409 -16.72 2.61 21.17
C VAL A 409 -16.90 3.93 20.42
N GLU A 410 -15.83 4.49 19.92
CA GLU A 410 -15.84 5.68 19.06
C GLU A 410 -15.85 5.28 17.57
N LYS A 411 -15.02 4.29 17.22
CA LYS A 411 -14.90 3.81 15.83
C LYS A 411 -14.29 2.42 15.81
N ILE A 412 -14.73 1.58 14.88
CA ILE A 412 -14.09 0.31 14.54
C ILE A 412 -13.54 0.40 13.13
N THR A 413 -12.25 0.10 12.97
CA THR A 413 -11.58 -0.05 11.68
C THR A 413 -11.22 -1.54 11.47
N PRO A 414 -10.67 -1.94 10.33
CA PRO A 414 -10.30 -3.34 10.12
C PRO A 414 -9.36 -3.96 11.15
N VAL A 415 -8.52 -3.15 11.82
CA VAL A 415 -7.54 -3.64 12.81
C VAL A 415 -7.60 -2.94 14.15
N ASP A 416 -8.30 -1.80 14.26
CA ASP A 416 -8.34 -0.99 15.46
C ASP A 416 -9.76 -0.80 15.97
N ILE A 417 -9.91 -0.77 17.29
CA ILE A 417 -11.10 -0.30 17.97
C ILE A 417 -10.73 0.96 18.74
N TYR A 418 -11.16 2.11 18.25
CA TYR A 418 -10.98 3.40 18.91
C TYR A 418 -12.00 3.52 20.03
N LEU A 419 -11.49 3.68 21.26
CA LEU A 419 -12.32 3.83 22.44
C LEU A 419 -12.47 5.31 22.83
N ASP A 420 -13.64 5.70 23.29
CA ASP A 420 -13.90 7.01 23.88
C ASP A 420 -13.13 7.12 25.21
N ARG A 421 -12.01 7.86 25.16
CA ARG A 421 -11.08 7.97 26.31
C ARG A 421 -11.71 8.65 27.49
N ASP A 422 -12.52 9.70 27.25
CA ASP A 422 -13.18 10.45 28.31
C ASP A 422 -14.19 9.55 29.05
N ARG A 423 -14.90 8.75 28.29
CA ARG A 423 -15.87 7.80 28.82
C ARG A 423 -15.21 6.68 29.62
N ILE A 424 -14.14 6.12 29.08
CA ILE A 424 -13.32 5.08 29.76
C ILE A 424 -12.81 5.59 31.11
N GLU A 425 -12.26 6.82 31.15
CA GLU A 425 -11.76 7.42 32.36
C GLU A 425 -12.91 7.72 33.38
N GLN A 426 -14.01 8.30 32.86
CA GLN A 426 -15.18 8.64 33.71
C GLN A 426 -15.79 7.41 34.37
N ASP A 427 -15.92 6.32 33.65
CA ASP A 427 -16.57 5.09 34.11
C ASP A 427 -15.56 4.14 34.81
N GLY A 428 -14.28 4.49 34.80
CA GLY A 428 -13.21 3.71 35.45
C GLY A 428 -12.97 2.34 34.82
N ILE A 429 -13.13 2.24 33.50
CA ILE A 429 -12.99 1.01 32.74
C ILE A 429 -11.50 0.80 32.39
N ASP A 430 -10.98 -0.40 32.66
CA ASP A 430 -9.64 -0.78 32.17
C ASP A 430 -9.70 -1.27 30.73
N PRO A 431 -9.06 -0.57 29.77
CA PRO A 431 -9.02 -1.02 28.37
C PRO A 431 -8.49 -2.44 28.21
N ASN A 432 -7.63 -2.91 29.12
CA ASN A 432 -7.13 -4.28 29.10
C ASN A 432 -8.21 -5.31 29.45
N GLU A 433 -9.29 -4.93 30.12
CA GLU A 433 -10.44 -5.82 30.32
C GLU A 433 -11.23 -6.01 29.04
N ILE A 434 -11.37 -4.94 28.23
CA ILE A 434 -11.97 -5.01 26.90
C ILE A 434 -11.12 -5.91 26.00
N ALA A 435 -9.81 -5.69 25.95
CA ALA A 435 -8.88 -6.50 25.16
C ALA A 435 -8.93 -8.00 25.55
N ARG A 436 -8.92 -8.29 26.87
CA ARG A 436 -9.05 -9.68 27.37
C ARG A 436 -10.37 -10.33 26.97
N TRP A 437 -11.46 -9.56 26.99
CA TRP A 437 -12.76 -10.06 26.58
C TRP A 437 -12.80 -10.32 25.07
N LEU A 438 -12.29 -9.40 24.26
CA LEU A 438 -12.16 -9.57 22.79
C LEU A 438 -11.33 -10.80 22.42
N ALA A 439 -10.23 -11.05 23.15
CA ALA A 439 -9.40 -12.24 22.93
C ALA A 439 -10.15 -13.56 23.23
N LEU A 440 -11.30 -13.50 23.88
CA LEU A 440 -12.17 -14.63 24.19
C LEU A 440 -13.46 -14.64 23.36
N TYR A 441 -13.69 -13.63 22.54
CA TYR A 441 -14.88 -13.46 21.74
C TYR A 441 -14.96 -14.55 20.68
N GLU A 442 -16.09 -15.25 20.60
CA GLU A 442 -16.27 -16.41 19.74
C GLU A 442 -16.97 -16.01 18.44
N LEU A 443 -16.81 -16.84 17.41
CA LEU A 443 -17.42 -16.60 16.12
C LEU A 443 -18.97 -16.55 16.23
N GLU A 444 -19.56 -17.38 17.10
CA GLU A 444 -21.00 -17.39 17.31
C GLU A 444 -21.54 -16.06 17.88
N ASP A 445 -20.73 -15.40 18.74
CA ASP A 445 -21.10 -14.09 19.30
C ASP A 445 -21.26 -13.02 18.19
N ASN A 446 -20.52 -13.16 17.08
CA ASN A 446 -20.58 -12.23 15.96
C ASN A 446 -21.59 -12.61 14.87
N ILE A 447 -22.45 -13.60 15.12
CA ILE A 447 -23.49 -14.03 14.19
C ILE A 447 -24.87 -13.56 14.71
N PRO A 448 -25.37 -12.38 14.28
CA PRO A 448 -26.67 -11.90 14.73
C PRO A 448 -27.81 -12.89 14.35
N GLU A 449 -28.83 -12.94 15.16
CA GLU A 449 -29.99 -13.78 14.88
C GLU A 449 -30.64 -13.43 13.53
N GLY A 450 -30.82 -14.43 12.68
CA GLY A 450 -31.45 -14.27 11.36
C GLY A 450 -30.58 -13.65 10.27
N VAL A 451 -29.30 -13.49 10.50
CA VAL A 451 -28.40 -12.94 9.48
C VAL A 451 -28.21 -13.92 8.30
N PRO A 452 -28.35 -13.48 7.05
CA PRO A 452 -28.05 -14.31 5.89
C PRO A 452 -26.57 -14.73 5.85
N GLY A 453 -26.31 -16.00 5.55
CA GLY A 453 -24.94 -16.55 5.50
C GLY A 453 -24.49 -17.22 6.80
N ALA A 454 -25.23 -17.07 7.91
CA ALA A 454 -24.94 -17.78 9.16
C ALA A 454 -24.91 -19.32 9.00
N GLU A 455 -25.71 -19.82 8.05
CA GLU A 455 -25.76 -21.24 7.69
C GLU A 455 -24.47 -21.75 7.01
N ARG A 456 -23.61 -20.84 6.53
CA ARG A 456 -22.30 -21.18 5.92
C ARG A 456 -21.23 -21.46 6.97
N VAL A 457 -21.45 -21.01 8.21
CA VAL A 457 -20.51 -21.25 9.32
C VAL A 457 -20.81 -22.64 9.88
N PRO A 458 -19.87 -23.61 9.75
CA PRO A 458 -20.04 -24.94 10.30
C PRO A 458 -20.25 -24.87 11.83
N GLU A 459 -21.20 -25.65 12.34
CA GLU A 459 -21.48 -25.72 13.78
C GLU A 459 -20.21 -26.00 14.61
N ALA A 460 -19.32 -26.83 14.09
CA ALA A 460 -18.03 -27.18 14.72
C ALA A 460 -17.02 -26.04 14.80
N ARG A 461 -17.28 -24.90 14.15
CA ARG A 461 -16.41 -23.71 14.16
C ARG A 461 -17.01 -22.55 14.93
N ARG A 462 -18.22 -22.66 15.42
CA ARG A 462 -18.90 -21.55 16.08
C ARG A 462 -18.21 -21.13 17.38
N ASP A 463 -17.60 -22.09 18.06
CA ASP A 463 -16.81 -21.85 19.28
C ASP A 463 -15.34 -21.41 18.97
N ASP A 464 -14.96 -21.24 17.68
CA ASP A 464 -13.64 -20.71 17.33
C ASP A 464 -13.52 -19.26 17.81
N ARG A 465 -12.31 -18.89 18.25
CA ARG A 465 -12.01 -17.49 18.58
C ARG A 465 -12.11 -16.63 17.32
N LEU A 466 -12.81 -15.51 17.43
CA LEU A 466 -12.92 -14.57 16.31
C LEU A 466 -11.60 -13.84 16.07
N PHE A 467 -10.88 -13.50 17.12
CA PHE A 467 -9.62 -12.79 17.07
C PHE A 467 -8.46 -13.69 17.49
N ALA A 468 -7.35 -13.63 16.75
CA ALA A 468 -6.09 -14.29 17.14
C ALA A 468 -5.48 -13.63 18.38
N GLY A 469 -5.75 -12.35 18.61
CA GLY A 469 -5.37 -11.60 19.78
C GLY A 469 -6.00 -10.22 19.78
N ALA A 470 -6.06 -9.60 20.96
CA ALA A 470 -6.50 -8.22 21.14
C ALA A 470 -5.60 -7.56 22.18
N PHE A 471 -5.05 -6.41 21.85
CA PHE A 471 -4.04 -5.72 22.66
C PHE A 471 -4.35 -4.24 22.75
N THR A 472 -4.09 -3.63 23.91
CA THR A 472 -4.15 -2.18 24.03
C THR A 472 -2.86 -1.55 23.50
N THR A 473 -2.93 -0.33 22.99
CA THR A 473 -1.77 0.44 22.56
C THR A 473 -0.73 0.58 23.70
N ASP A 474 -1.19 0.81 24.91
CA ASP A 474 -0.30 0.92 26.08
C ASP A 474 0.42 -0.40 26.38
N PHE A 475 -0.27 -1.54 26.22
CA PHE A 475 0.37 -2.84 26.37
C PHE A 475 1.42 -3.05 25.28
N LEU A 476 1.09 -2.83 24.01
CA LEU A 476 2.03 -2.98 22.89
C LEU A 476 3.26 -2.07 23.08
N SER A 477 3.05 -0.83 23.48
CA SER A 477 4.13 0.13 23.74
C SER A 477 5.03 -0.25 24.93
N SER A 478 4.56 -1.12 25.82
CA SER A 478 5.33 -1.61 26.97
C SER A 478 6.22 -2.81 26.65
N LEU A 479 6.05 -3.41 25.46
CA LEU A 479 6.79 -4.62 25.08
C LEU A 479 8.23 -4.29 24.69
N THR A 480 9.15 -5.15 25.11
CA THR A 480 10.53 -5.12 24.62
C THR A 480 10.65 -5.88 23.29
N PRO A 481 11.69 -5.60 22.48
CA PRO A 481 11.93 -6.36 21.25
C PRO A 481 11.97 -7.88 21.46
N ASP A 482 12.56 -8.36 22.56
CA ASP A 482 12.60 -9.80 22.87
C ASP A 482 11.21 -10.37 23.18
N GLN A 483 10.35 -9.58 23.82
CA GLN A 483 8.97 -9.97 24.09
C GLN A 483 8.17 -10.01 22.79
N ILE A 484 8.33 -9.01 21.92
CA ILE A 484 7.68 -8.98 20.60
C ILE A 484 8.11 -10.22 19.79
N ALA A 485 9.41 -10.52 19.73
CA ALA A 485 9.93 -11.71 19.05
C ALA A 485 9.35 -13.02 19.63
N SER A 486 9.04 -13.07 20.94
CA SER A 486 8.46 -14.25 21.58
C SER A 486 6.99 -14.49 21.20
N PHE A 487 6.23 -13.46 20.79
CA PHE A 487 4.87 -13.64 20.29
C PHE A 487 4.84 -14.38 18.96
N GLY A 488 5.87 -14.25 18.12
CA GLY A 488 6.01 -14.99 16.87
C GLY A 488 6.42 -16.45 17.03
N SER A 489 6.84 -16.87 18.24
CA SER A 489 7.28 -18.25 18.53
C SER A 489 6.27 -19.10 19.32
N GLY A 490 5.11 -18.56 19.67
CA GLY A 490 4.07 -19.28 20.40
C GLY A 490 3.22 -20.16 19.49
N ASP A 491 2.50 -21.12 20.09
CA ASP A 491 1.63 -22.16 19.48
C ASP A 491 0.51 -21.65 18.54
N TYR A 492 0.77 -20.63 17.75
CA TYR A 492 -0.08 -20.27 16.62
C TYR A 492 0.17 -21.26 15.48
N PRO A 493 -0.86 -21.93 14.95
CA PRO A 493 -0.68 -22.94 13.94
C PRO A 493 0.01 -22.35 12.72
N GLU A 494 1.27 -22.74 12.47
CA GLU A 494 2.09 -22.52 11.27
C GLU A 494 1.85 -21.18 10.52
N SER A 495 1.32 -20.20 11.20
CA SER A 495 1.14 -18.86 10.67
C SER A 495 2.36 -18.06 11.12
N ASP A 496 3.16 -17.74 10.17
CA ASP A 496 4.26 -16.81 10.29
C ASP A 496 3.73 -15.43 10.72
N PHE A 497 3.43 -15.30 11.98
CA PHE A 497 2.98 -14.07 12.59
C PHE A 497 4.24 -13.26 12.91
N THR A 498 4.57 -12.33 12.07
CA THR A 498 5.58 -11.31 12.38
C THR A 498 4.89 -10.11 13.00
N VAL A 499 4.87 -10.03 14.32
CA VAL A 499 4.68 -8.76 15.03
C VAL A 499 6.04 -8.10 15.09
N GLU A 500 6.47 -7.51 14.00
CA GLU A 500 7.69 -6.74 13.97
C GLU A 500 7.35 -5.26 13.95
N ARG A 501 7.63 -4.64 15.09
CA ARG A 501 7.84 -3.19 15.27
C ARG A 501 6.68 -2.27 14.84
N GLY A 502 5.51 -2.45 15.44
CA GLY A 502 4.47 -1.40 15.46
C GLY A 502 4.78 -0.30 16.46
#